data_38e9da9fabe2b75104e47c58c1ed9c65
#
_entry.id   38e9da9fabe2b75104e47c58c1ed9c65
#
_cell.length_a   1.000
_cell.length_b   1.000
_cell.length_c   1.000
_cell.angle_alpha   90.00
_cell.angle_beta   90.00
_cell.angle_gamma   90.00
#
_symmetry.space_group_name_H-M   'P 1'
#
loop_
_entity.id
_entity.type
_entity.pdbx_description
1 polymer ?
#
loop_
_entity_poly.entity_id
_entity_poly.type
_entity_poly.pdbx_seq_one_letter_code
_entity_poly.pdbx_strand_id
1 'polypeptide(L)'
;MIRMDDLSFIFCYKNYRILELSFTSEHFLPQNRAFLYGDAIQVSFFVRNSHLIMAEECYFYLMASMRKMRMAIPLSYTLEFFQNLFEEKIRENNVSHAIIHFFVYRNTENKPLSKSGISYYFEIEEVDDVLSMQRDFEIDLIKEINVNTNLLSGIHVHCPENIYAEIYAKENDLDDVIFLNPNKRIARSIYGNLLFLEENRIKIPKTTEGAYISPLLENFVTFIHKNNLAQIQESEMIAFESQKAEEVLLMSDLKGIFAVTKIRNKSFGKHRFAEMIEKWKNSFAQS
;
A
#
# COMPACT_ATOMS: atom_id res chain seq x y z
N MET A 1 38.51 0.89 13.09
CA MET A 1 37.62 2.07 13.08
C MET A 1 37.21 2.27 11.62
N ILE A 2 36.08 1.64 11.22
CA ILE A 2 35.56 1.67 9.85
C ILE A 2 34.89 3.04 9.70
N ARG A 3 35.29 3.81 8.71
CA ARG A 3 34.63 5.07 8.36
C ARG A 3 33.21 4.79 7.92
N MET A 4 32.24 5.49 8.49
CA MET A 4 30.81 5.35 8.18
C MET A 4 30.40 5.88 6.79
N ASP A 5 31.37 6.32 6.00
CA ASP A 5 31.13 6.92 4.68
C ASP A 5 31.00 5.89 3.54
N ASP A 6 31.19 4.60 3.84
CA ASP A 6 31.20 3.50 2.84
C ASP A 6 30.10 2.45 3.06
N LEU A 7 28.99 2.80 3.72
CA LEU A 7 27.87 1.88 3.88
C LEU A 7 26.86 2.02 2.74
N SER A 8 27.27 1.58 1.56
CA SER A 8 26.35 1.21 0.49
C SER A 8 25.78 -0.18 0.81
N PHE A 9 24.57 -0.23 1.33
CA PHE A 9 23.85 -1.50 1.50
C PHE A 9 23.10 -1.83 0.22
N ILE A 10 23.64 -2.75 -0.56
CA ILE A 10 22.93 -3.42 -1.65
C ILE A 10 22.16 -4.58 -1.05
N PHE A 11 20.85 -4.43 -0.89
CA PHE A 11 19.96 -5.56 -0.66
C PHE A 11 19.41 -6.04 -2.00
N CYS A 12 20.05 -7.06 -2.58
CA CYS A 12 19.55 -7.74 -3.77
C CYS A 12 18.68 -8.92 -3.32
N TYR A 13 17.37 -8.75 -3.28
CA TYR A 13 16.42 -9.86 -3.29
C TYR A 13 15.83 -9.98 -4.69
N LYS A 14 16.06 -11.14 -5.32
CA LYS A 14 15.58 -11.58 -6.66
C LYS A 14 14.73 -10.55 -7.42
N ASN A 15 15.34 -9.87 -8.37
CA ASN A 15 14.73 -9.01 -9.38
C ASN A 15 14.20 -7.62 -8.95
N TYR A 16 14.47 -7.15 -7.75
CA TYR A 16 14.14 -5.78 -7.34
C TYR A 16 15.43 -4.95 -7.24
N ARG A 17 15.51 -3.87 -8.01
CA ARG A 17 16.59 -2.89 -7.89
C ARG A 17 16.10 -1.78 -6.97
N ILE A 18 16.51 -1.82 -5.70
CA ILE A 18 16.34 -0.69 -4.80
C ILE A 18 17.39 0.33 -5.16
N LEU A 19 16.97 1.51 -5.60
CA LEU A 19 17.88 2.60 -5.91
C LEU A 19 18.42 3.20 -4.62
N GLU A 20 19.74 3.32 -4.58
CA GLU A 20 20.48 3.84 -3.43
C GLU A 20 20.15 5.32 -3.23
N LEU A 21 19.61 5.66 -2.05
CA LEU A 21 19.40 7.02 -1.64
C LEU A 21 20.52 7.45 -0.71
N SER A 22 21.06 8.66 -0.91
CA SER A 22 22.05 9.24 -0.03
C SER A 22 21.42 9.55 1.34
N PHE A 23 21.81 8.78 2.35
CA PHE A 23 21.41 9.02 3.72
C PHE A 23 22.34 10.01 4.41
N THR A 24 21.79 10.94 5.17
CA THR A 24 22.55 11.67 6.16
C THR A 24 22.55 10.90 7.48
N SER A 25 23.67 10.88 8.20
CA SER A 25 23.81 10.19 9.50
C SER A 25 22.75 10.60 10.54
N GLU A 26 22.12 11.74 10.38
CA GLU A 26 21.05 12.26 11.25
C GLU A 26 19.75 11.43 11.18
N HIS A 27 19.51 10.72 10.10
CA HIS A 27 18.29 9.88 9.93
C HIS A 27 18.35 8.57 10.72
N PHE A 28 19.55 8.09 11.08
CA PHE A 28 19.75 6.79 11.75
C PHE A 28 20.21 6.89 13.19
N LEU A 29 19.82 7.93 13.90
CA LEU A 29 20.09 8.01 15.33
C LEU A 29 19.39 6.86 16.08
N PRO A 30 20.06 6.20 17.04
CA PRO A 30 19.45 5.14 17.86
C PRO A 30 18.16 5.58 18.57
N GLN A 31 17.97 6.88 18.76
CA GLN A 31 16.79 7.50 19.37
C GLN A 31 15.68 7.79 18.37
N ASN A 32 15.83 7.42 17.07
CA ASN A 32 14.81 7.64 16.05
C ASN A 32 13.49 6.98 16.47
N ARG A 33 12.43 7.76 16.50
CA ARG A 33 11.12 7.30 16.97
C ARG A 33 10.46 6.29 16.06
N ALA A 34 10.71 6.36 14.74
CA ALA A 34 10.22 5.36 13.80
C ALA A 34 10.83 3.98 14.13
N PHE A 35 12.14 3.95 14.44
CA PHE A 35 12.82 2.72 14.82
C PHE A 35 12.38 2.19 16.20
N LEU A 36 12.29 3.06 17.23
CA LEU A 36 11.98 2.63 18.60
C LEU A 36 10.50 2.31 18.83
N TYR A 37 9.60 3.02 18.17
CA TYR A 37 8.17 2.99 18.48
C TYR A 37 7.27 2.79 17.27
N GLY A 38 7.82 2.63 16.07
CA GLY A 38 7.04 2.60 14.85
C GLY A 38 6.26 3.90 14.58
N ASP A 39 6.76 5.05 15.10
CA ASP A 39 6.10 6.35 14.96
C ASP A 39 6.34 6.93 13.56
N ALA A 40 5.83 6.22 12.56
CA ALA A 40 5.94 6.55 11.15
C ALA A 40 4.63 6.22 10.42
N ILE A 41 4.45 6.87 9.27
CA ILE A 41 3.40 6.61 8.29
C ILE A 41 4.09 6.20 7.00
N GLN A 42 3.57 5.19 6.30
CA GLN A 42 3.99 4.83 4.96
C GLN A 42 2.89 5.21 3.96
N VAL A 43 3.28 5.84 2.86
CA VAL A 43 2.40 6.12 1.71
C VAL A 43 3.16 5.82 0.43
N SER A 44 2.49 5.23 -0.55
CA SER A 44 3.08 4.95 -1.85
C SER A 44 2.74 6.04 -2.86
N PHE A 45 3.70 6.34 -3.74
CA PHE A 45 3.50 7.08 -4.97
C PHE A 45 3.84 6.18 -6.15
N PHE A 46 3.20 6.39 -7.28
CA PHE A 46 3.29 5.46 -8.41
C PHE A 46 3.93 6.13 -9.62
N VAL A 47 4.89 5.43 -10.23
CA VAL A 47 5.60 5.87 -11.44
C VAL A 47 5.24 4.95 -12.60
N ARG A 48 4.82 5.53 -13.71
CA ARG A 48 4.53 4.81 -14.94
C ARG A 48 4.98 5.61 -16.14
N ASN A 49 5.72 4.96 -17.07
CA ASN A 49 6.33 5.59 -18.24
C ASN A 49 7.17 6.84 -17.87
N SER A 50 7.93 6.74 -16.76
CA SER A 50 8.77 7.82 -16.20
C SER A 50 8.00 9.06 -15.71
N HIS A 51 6.70 8.94 -15.44
CA HIS A 51 5.87 10.00 -14.90
C HIS A 51 5.15 9.55 -13.63
N LEU A 52 4.93 10.49 -12.71
CA LEU A 52 4.06 10.24 -11.57
C LEU A 52 2.61 10.14 -12.04
N ILE A 53 1.93 9.08 -11.61
CA ILE A 53 0.48 8.93 -11.79
C ILE A 53 -0.22 9.01 -10.43
N MET A 54 -1.46 9.51 -10.41
CA MET A 54 -2.25 9.67 -9.16
C MET A 54 -1.51 10.48 -8.07
N ALA A 55 -0.64 11.42 -8.46
CA ALA A 55 0.18 12.18 -7.52
C ALA A 55 -0.66 12.99 -6.53
N GLU A 56 -1.78 13.56 -6.98
CA GLU A 56 -2.69 14.35 -6.17
C GLU A 56 -3.41 13.48 -5.12
N GLU A 57 -3.93 12.34 -5.52
CA GLU A 57 -4.59 11.38 -4.63
C GLU A 57 -3.64 10.86 -3.55
N CYS A 58 -2.43 10.47 -3.94
CA CYS A 58 -1.39 10.02 -3.00
C CYS A 58 -0.98 11.14 -2.03
N TYR A 59 -0.84 12.36 -2.53
CA TYR A 59 -0.56 13.54 -1.71
C TYR A 59 -1.66 13.81 -0.67
N PHE A 60 -2.93 13.83 -1.09
CA PHE A 60 -4.04 14.04 -0.15
C PHE A 60 -4.13 12.91 0.88
N TYR A 61 -3.88 11.67 0.47
CA TYR A 61 -3.82 10.54 1.40
C TYR A 61 -2.68 10.71 2.41
N LEU A 62 -1.49 11.15 2.00
CA LEU A 62 -0.37 11.47 2.88
C LEU A 62 -0.76 12.55 3.90
N MET A 63 -1.31 13.67 3.43
CA MET A 63 -1.72 14.78 4.31
C MET A 63 -2.82 14.36 5.30
N ALA A 64 -3.78 13.55 4.86
CA ALA A 64 -4.84 13.02 5.72
C ALA A 64 -4.26 12.07 6.78
N SER A 65 -3.34 11.19 6.40
CA SER A 65 -2.66 10.25 7.29
C SER A 65 -1.83 10.97 8.35
N MET A 66 -1.08 12.00 7.96
CA MET A 66 -0.33 12.84 8.90
C MET A 66 -1.24 13.57 9.90
N ARG A 67 -2.41 14.06 9.45
CA ARG A 67 -3.41 14.69 10.35
C ARG A 67 -3.99 13.68 11.33
N LYS A 68 -4.33 12.45 10.88
CA LYS A 68 -4.79 11.37 11.77
C LYS A 68 -3.76 11.05 12.85
N MET A 69 -2.48 11.03 12.50
CA MET A 69 -1.36 10.83 13.44
C MET A 69 -0.98 12.10 14.22
N ARG A 70 -1.71 13.22 14.02
CA ARG A 70 -1.43 14.52 14.67
C ARG A 70 0.01 14.97 14.49
N MET A 71 0.57 14.80 13.30
CA MET A 71 1.89 15.29 12.94
C MET A 71 1.86 16.79 12.64
N ALA A 72 2.93 17.53 12.99
CA ALA A 72 3.10 18.95 12.66
C ALA A 72 3.55 19.07 11.19
N ILE A 73 2.59 19.10 10.25
CA ILE A 73 2.85 19.12 8.82
C ILE A 73 3.62 20.39 8.44
N PRO A 74 4.83 20.29 7.85
CA PRO A 74 5.58 21.46 7.38
C PRO A 74 4.82 22.22 6.27
N LEU A 75 4.88 23.53 6.27
CA LEU A 75 4.26 24.36 5.24
C LEU A 75 4.85 24.10 3.83
N SER A 76 6.09 23.62 3.78
CA SER A 76 6.76 23.23 2.54
C SER A 76 6.26 21.94 1.93
N TYR A 77 5.45 21.15 2.65
CA TYR A 77 4.90 19.88 2.13
C TYR A 77 3.70 20.16 1.24
N THR A 78 3.96 20.73 0.07
CA THR A 78 2.98 21.01 -0.99
C THR A 78 2.99 19.87 -2.02
N LEU A 79 1.94 19.73 -2.82
CA LEU A 79 1.92 18.78 -3.94
C LEU A 79 3.10 19.01 -4.88
N GLU A 80 3.39 20.26 -5.22
CA GLU A 80 4.51 20.65 -6.07
C GLU A 80 5.87 20.22 -5.48
N PHE A 81 6.05 20.33 -4.17
CA PHE A 81 7.26 19.86 -3.49
C PHE A 81 7.48 18.36 -3.75
N PHE A 82 6.45 17.53 -3.58
CA PHE A 82 6.58 16.09 -3.79
C PHE A 82 6.74 15.72 -5.27
N GLN A 83 6.02 16.40 -6.16
CA GLN A 83 6.18 16.20 -7.60
C GLN A 83 7.63 16.49 -8.02
N ASN A 84 8.17 17.65 -7.67
CA ASN A 84 9.55 18.02 -8.00
C ASN A 84 10.56 17.02 -7.41
N LEU A 85 10.40 16.65 -6.13
CA LEU A 85 11.27 15.70 -5.45
C LEU A 85 11.34 14.34 -6.19
N PHE A 86 10.18 13.78 -6.55
CA PHE A 86 10.12 12.48 -7.18
C PHE A 86 10.50 12.53 -8.66
N GLU A 87 10.06 13.54 -9.41
CA GLU A 87 10.41 13.69 -10.83
C GLU A 87 11.92 13.88 -11.03
N GLU A 88 12.59 14.59 -10.14
CA GLU A 88 14.05 14.70 -10.14
C GLU A 88 14.70 13.30 -10.00
N LYS A 89 14.27 12.51 -9.01
CA LYS A 89 14.81 11.17 -8.76
C LYS A 89 14.48 10.15 -9.85
N ILE A 90 13.27 10.21 -10.40
CA ILE A 90 12.86 9.40 -11.55
C ILE A 90 13.80 9.66 -12.74
N ARG A 91 14.06 10.93 -13.05
CA ARG A 91 14.92 11.35 -14.16
C ARG A 91 16.39 10.98 -13.92
N GLU A 92 16.94 11.25 -12.71
CA GLU A 92 18.34 10.93 -12.37
C GLU A 92 18.64 9.44 -12.50
N ASN A 93 17.68 8.59 -12.18
CA ASN A 93 17.85 7.13 -12.15
C ASN A 93 17.26 6.41 -13.36
N ASN A 94 16.69 7.13 -14.33
CA ASN A 94 16.04 6.58 -15.53
C ASN A 94 14.94 5.55 -15.21
N VAL A 95 14.13 5.81 -14.18
CA VAL A 95 13.06 4.92 -13.73
C VAL A 95 11.89 4.97 -14.69
N SER A 96 11.46 3.82 -15.22
CA SER A 96 10.28 3.73 -16.09
C SER A 96 9.00 3.45 -15.32
N HIS A 97 9.02 2.43 -14.47
CA HIS A 97 7.88 2.00 -13.65
C HIS A 97 8.38 1.68 -12.25
N ALA A 98 7.73 2.25 -11.24
CA ALA A 98 8.13 2.00 -9.86
C ALA A 98 6.98 2.29 -8.88
N ILE A 99 7.12 1.74 -7.68
CA ILE A 99 6.40 2.17 -6.49
C ILE A 99 7.41 2.92 -5.62
N ILE A 100 7.10 4.16 -5.25
CA ILE A 100 7.89 4.96 -4.32
C ILE A 100 7.28 4.77 -2.93
N HIS A 101 7.98 4.08 -2.05
CA HIS A 101 7.60 3.91 -0.65
C HIS A 101 8.06 5.10 0.15
N PHE A 102 7.15 5.99 0.52
CA PHE A 102 7.45 7.22 1.23
C PHE A 102 7.07 7.10 2.71
N PHE A 103 8.05 7.32 3.58
CA PHE A 103 7.92 7.23 5.02
C PHE A 103 8.06 8.61 5.65
N VAL A 104 7.12 8.97 6.53
CA VAL A 104 7.16 10.20 7.31
C VAL A 104 7.17 9.84 8.79
N TYR A 105 8.06 10.45 9.55
CA TYR A 105 8.21 10.18 10.97
C TYR A 105 8.57 11.43 11.77
N ARG A 106 8.31 11.39 13.09
CA ARG A 106 8.68 12.48 14.01
C ARG A 106 10.13 12.40 14.42
N ASN A 107 10.78 13.54 14.42
CA ASN A 107 12.13 13.68 14.95
C ASN A 107 12.13 13.53 16.47
N THR A 108 13.29 13.08 17.00
CA THR A 108 13.54 13.06 18.44
C THR A 108 14.00 14.46 18.86
N GLU A 109 13.13 15.20 19.52
CA GLU A 109 13.41 16.52 20.06
C GLU A 109 12.92 16.62 21.51
N ASN A 110 13.54 17.52 22.30
CA ASN A 110 13.10 17.86 23.66
C ASN A 110 11.85 18.76 23.63
N LYS A 111 10.85 18.39 22.84
CA LYS A 111 9.59 19.10 22.65
C LYS A 111 8.41 18.14 22.81
N PRO A 112 7.21 18.63 23.11
CA PRO A 112 5.99 17.82 23.05
C PRO A 112 5.84 17.17 21.66
N LEU A 113 5.42 15.90 21.59
CA LEU A 113 5.30 15.14 20.34
C LEU A 113 4.49 15.84 19.25
N SER A 114 3.44 16.58 19.63
CA SER A 114 2.62 17.36 18.68
C SER A 114 3.36 18.54 18.03
N LYS A 115 4.52 18.93 18.56
CA LYS A 115 5.37 20.02 18.06
C LYS A 115 6.73 19.54 17.55
N SER A 116 6.98 18.24 17.57
CA SER A 116 8.21 17.66 17.03
C SER A 116 8.29 17.89 15.52
N GLY A 117 9.48 18.20 15.04
CA GLY A 117 9.77 18.30 13.61
C GLY A 117 9.48 16.97 12.91
N ILE A 118 9.28 17.05 11.60
CA ILE A 118 8.99 15.89 10.73
C ILE A 118 10.16 15.70 9.79
N SER A 119 10.58 14.46 9.64
CA SER A 119 11.50 14.01 8.60
C SER A 119 10.83 12.97 7.73
N TYR A 120 11.41 12.74 6.57
CA TYR A 120 10.96 11.68 5.65
C TYR A 120 12.13 10.85 5.15
N TYR A 121 11.80 9.68 4.68
CA TYR A 121 12.65 8.76 3.94
C TYR A 121 11.81 8.15 2.83
N PHE A 122 12.40 7.79 1.71
CA PHE A 122 11.68 7.05 0.67
C PHE A 122 12.61 6.09 -0.07
N GLU A 123 12.02 5.04 -0.59
CA GLU A 123 12.64 4.03 -1.45
C GLU A 123 11.90 4.00 -2.78
N ILE A 124 12.62 3.67 -3.85
CA ILE A 124 12.06 3.47 -5.18
C ILE A 124 12.22 1.99 -5.54
N GLU A 125 11.11 1.27 -5.59
CA GLU A 125 11.06 -0.12 -6.01
C GLU A 125 10.63 -0.19 -7.47
N GLU A 126 11.54 -0.58 -8.37
CA GLU A 126 11.22 -0.77 -9.78
C GLU A 126 10.32 -2.00 -9.95
N VAL A 127 9.27 -1.87 -10.75
CA VAL A 127 8.29 -2.92 -11.05
C VAL A 127 8.03 -2.97 -12.55
N ASP A 128 7.41 -4.05 -13.07
CA ASP A 128 7.12 -4.14 -14.50
C ASP A 128 6.13 -3.07 -14.97
N ASP A 129 4.95 -2.98 -14.35
CA ASP A 129 3.97 -1.90 -14.53
C ASP A 129 3.01 -1.90 -13.32
N VAL A 130 2.95 -0.79 -12.61
CA VAL A 130 2.15 -0.64 -11.38
C VAL A 130 0.64 -0.85 -11.58
N LEU A 131 0.14 -0.64 -12.79
CA LEU A 131 -1.26 -0.82 -13.16
C LEU A 131 -1.53 -2.18 -13.81
N SER A 132 -0.54 -3.07 -13.90
CA SER A 132 -0.74 -4.42 -14.43
C SER A 132 -0.96 -5.43 -13.31
N MET A 133 -1.77 -6.43 -13.61
CA MET A 133 -1.93 -7.57 -12.72
C MET A 133 -0.60 -8.35 -12.69
N GLN A 134 -0.09 -8.53 -11.49
CA GLN A 134 1.14 -9.27 -11.22
C GLN A 134 0.88 -10.78 -11.24
N ARG A 135 1.68 -11.57 -10.54
CA ARG A 135 1.48 -13.01 -10.38
C ARG A 135 0.20 -13.35 -9.63
N ASP A 136 -0.25 -14.57 -9.79
CA ASP A 136 -1.39 -15.11 -9.05
C ASP A 136 -1.05 -15.33 -7.57
N PHE A 137 -2.02 -15.11 -6.69
CA PHE A 137 -1.91 -15.29 -5.25
C PHE A 137 -2.79 -16.42 -4.75
N GLU A 138 -2.25 -17.23 -3.84
CA GLU A 138 -3.00 -18.13 -2.98
C GLU A 138 -3.01 -17.58 -1.56
N ILE A 139 -4.20 -17.42 -0.98
CA ILE A 139 -4.38 -16.84 0.35
C ILE A 139 -5.32 -17.68 1.21
N ASP A 140 -5.27 -17.50 2.51
CA ASP A 140 -6.26 -18.09 3.45
C ASP A 140 -6.62 -17.09 4.56
N LEU A 141 -7.59 -17.45 5.39
CA LEU A 141 -7.95 -16.66 6.57
C LEU A 141 -7.01 -16.99 7.73
N ILE A 142 -6.47 -15.93 8.34
CA ILE A 142 -5.81 -16.06 9.62
C ILE A 142 -6.84 -15.93 10.75
N LYS A 143 -6.79 -16.84 11.75
CA LYS A 143 -7.78 -16.89 12.84
C LYS A 143 -7.19 -16.54 14.19
N GLU A 144 -5.88 -16.62 14.31
CA GLU A 144 -5.12 -16.45 15.55
C GLU A 144 -5.14 -14.99 16.04
N ILE A 145 -5.23 -14.06 15.08
CA ILE A 145 -5.22 -12.62 15.37
C ILE A 145 -6.28 -11.90 14.55
N ASN A 146 -6.71 -10.74 15.06
CA ASN A 146 -7.65 -9.85 14.38
C ASN A 146 -7.02 -8.45 14.24
N VAL A 147 -7.40 -7.72 13.20
CA VAL A 147 -7.01 -6.31 13.08
C VAL A 147 -8.02 -5.42 13.81
N ASN A 148 -7.52 -4.33 14.38
CA ASN A 148 -8.35 -3.33 15.05
C ASN A 148 -9.18 -2.52 14.04
N THR A 149 -10.32 -1.99 14.52
CA THR A 149 -11.19 -1.08 13.77
C THR A 149 -11.27 0.26 14.49
N ASN A 150 -10.30 1.12 14.28
CA ASN A 150 -10.21 2.43 14.90
C ASN A 150 -9.80 3.51 13.87
N LEU A 151 -9.58 4.74 14.33
CA LEU A 151 -9.21 5.86 13.47
C LEU A 151 -7.97 5.60 12.60
N LEU A 152 -7.04 4.76 13.08
CA LEU A 152 -5.75 4.49 12.43
C LEU A 152 -5.78 3.24 11.53
N SER A 153 -6.85 2.43 11.58
CA SER A 153 -6.93 1.16 10.84
C SER A 153 -6.86 1.34 9.31
N GLY A 154 -7.33 2.49 8.82
CA GLY A 154 -7.34 2.81 7.39
C GLY A 154 -6.04 3.41 6.85
N ILE A 155 -4.97 3.49 7.64
CA ILE A 155 -3.67 4.04 7.19
C ILE A 155 -2.53 3.08 7.47
N HIS A 156 -1.47 3.17 6.68
CA HIS A 156 -0.28 2.33 6.85
C HIS A 156 0.63 2.91 7.94
N VAL A 157 0.43 2.41 9.15
CA VAL A 157 1.25 2.67 10.35
C VAL A 157 1.78 1.34 10.88
N HIS A 158 2.68 1.40 11.86
CA HIS A 158 3.16 0.19 12.54
C HIS A 158 1.99 -0.67 13.04
N CYS A 159 1.97 -1.91 12.59
CA CYS A 159 0.93 -2.89 12.90
C CYS A 159 1.61 -4.24 13.16
N PRO A 160 1.81 -4.62 14.43
CA PRO A 160 2.45 -5.91 14.77
C PRO A 160 1.71 -7.12 14.21
N GLU A 161 0.39 -7.01 14.04
CA GLU A 161 -0.45 -8.05 13.45
C GLU A 161 0.00 -8.40 12.03
N ASN A 162 0.45 -7.40 11.24
CA ASN A 162 0.98 -7.66 9.90
C ASN A 162 2.26 -8.50 9.94
N ILE A 163 3.17 -8.21 10.89
CA ILE A 163 4.42 -8.97 11.04
C ILE A 163 4.13 -10.43 11.38
N TYR A 164 3.22 -10.66 12.34
CA TYR A 164 2.79 -12.02 12.68
C TYR A 164 2.18 -12.74 11.48
N ALA A 165 1.33 -12.06 10.74
CA ALA A 165 0.64 -12.62 9.58
C ALA A 165 1.59 -12.93 8.41
N GLU A 166 2.64 -12.13 8.20
CA GLU A 166 3.68 -12.41 7.21
C GLU A 166 4.44 -13.71 7.53
N ILE A 167 4.75 -13.92 8.81
CA ILE A 167 5.39 -15.17 9.26
C ILE A 167 4.44 -16.34 9.04
N TYR A 168 3.18 -16.20 9.50
CA TYR A 168 2.16 -17.22 9.32
C TYR A 168 1.95 -17.58 7.84
N ALA A 169 1.88 -16.59 6.94
CA ALA A 169 1.73 -16.84 5.52
C ALA A 169 2.89 -17.65 4.95
N LYS A 170 4.12 -17.30 5.31
CA LYS A 170 5.34 -18.04 4.90
C LYS A 170 5.37 -19.47 5.42
N GLU A 171 4.98 -19.68 6.68
CA GLU A 171 4.95 -21.04 7.31
C GLU A 171 3.89 -21.94 6.69
N ASN A 172 2.87 -21.37 6.03
CA ASN A 172 1.77 -22.09 5.39
C ASN A 172 1.82 -22.05 3.85
N ASP A 173 2.93 -21.63 3.25
CA ASP A 173 3.12 -21.51 1.80
C ASP A 173 2.03 -20.64 1.12
N LEU A 174 1.59 -19.58 1.80
CA LEU A 174 0.62 -18.60 1.32
C LEU A 174 1.31 -17.32 0.85
N ASP A 175 0.72 -16.63 -0.11
CA ASP A 175 1.21 -15.34 -0.59
C ASP A 175 0.76 -14.17 0.29
N ASP A 176 -0.42 -14.29 0.90
CA ASP A 176 -1.02 -13.30 1.80
C ASP A 176 -2.10 -13.99 2.67
N VAL A 177 -2.69 -13.27 3.61
CA VAL A 177 -3.82 -13.78 4.39
C VAL A 177 -4.95 -12.76 4.47
N ILE A 178 -6.16 -13.24 4.73
CA ILE A 178 -7.33 -12.41 5.01
C ILE A 178 -7.42 -12.20 6.51
N PHE A 179 -7.36 -10.95 6.95
CA PHE A 179 -7.68 -10.58 8.32
C PHE A 179 -9.17 -10.43 8.55
N LEU A 180 -9.60 -10.88 9.72
CA LEU A 180 -10.89 -10.54 10.27
C LEU A 180 -10.74 -9.45 11.34
N ASN A 181 -11.79 -8.69 11.54
CA ASN A 181 -11.91 -7.78 12.68
C ASN A 181 -12.55 -8.48 13.91
N PRO A 182 -12.66 -7.82 15.08
CA PRO A 182 -13.27 -8.40 16.26
C PRO A 182 -14.73 -8.88 16.08
N ASN A 183 -15.44 -8.34 15.09
CA ASN A 183 -16.79 -8.76 14.72
C ASN A 183 -16.82 -9.96 13.75
N LYS A 184 -15.66 -10.59 13.50
CA LYS A 184 -15.47 -11.70 12.54
C LYS A 184 -15.85 -11.36 11.10
N ARG A 185 -15.74 -10.08 10.74
CA ARG A 185 -15.95 -9.59 9.38
C ARG A 185 -14.60 -9.44 8.68
N ILE A 186 -14.60 -9.62 7.37
CA ILE A 186 -13.40 -9.41 6.53
C ILE A 186 -13.02 -7.94 6.60
N ALA A 187 -11.79 -7.69 6.95
CA ALA A 187 -11.20 -6.36 7.03
C ALA A 187 -10.36 -6.06 5.79
N ARG A 188 -9.27 -6.79 5.61
CA ARG A 188 -8.27 -6.55 4.58
C ARG A 188 -7.31 -7.74 4.46
N SER A 189 -6.34 -7.66 3.55
CA SER A 189 -5.17 -8.53 3.58
C SER A 189 -4.01 -7.89 4.39
N ILE A 190 -2.85 -8.53 4.44
CA ILE A 190 -1.65 -7.93 5.06
C ILE A 190 -1.29 -6.64 4.32
N TYR A 191 -1.25 -6.71 2.99
CA TYR A 191 -0.69 -5.65 2.15
C TYR A 191 -1.71 -4.72 1.51
N GLY A 192 -3.00 -5.10 1.46
CA GLY A 192 -3.99 -4.30 0.74
C GLY A 192 -5.43 -4.68 0.98
N ASN A 193 -6.28 -4.28 0.06
CA ASN A 193 -7.71 -4.51 0.09
C ASN A 193 -8.13 -5.63 -0.87
N LEU A 194 -9.19 -6.33 -0.52
CA LEU A 194 -9.77 -7.41 -1.31
C LEU A 194 -11.06 -6.94 -1.97
N LEU A 195 -11.19 -7.23 -3.26
CA LEU A 195 -12.40 -6.99 -4.06
C LEU A 195 -12.97 -8.34 -4.47
N PHE A 196 -14.25 -8.53 -4.24
CA PHE A 196 -14.96 -9.77 -4.50
C PHE A 196 -16.01 -9.54 -5.58
N LEU A 197 -15.84 -10.16 -6.76
CA LEU A 197 -16.76 -10.06 -7.88
C LEU A 197 -17.82 -11.15 -7.79
N GLU A 198 -19.09 -10.75 -7.74
CA GLU A 198 -20.25 -11.63 -7.83
C GLU A 198 -21.16 -11.10 -8.95
N GLU A 199 -21.38 -11.86 -10.00
CA GLU A 199 -22.14 -11.42 -11.19
C GLU A 199 -21.60 -10.09 -11.74
N ASN A 200 -22.36 -9.00 -11.62
CA ASN A 200 -21.95 -7.65 -12.03
C ASN A 200 -21.72 -6.70 -10.85
N ARG A 201 -21.38 -7.24 -9.69
CA ARG A 201 -21.20 -6.49 -8.46
C ARG A 201 -19.83 -6.77 -7.85
N ILE A 202 -19.09 -5.72 -7.55
CA ILE A 202 -17.82 -5.78 -6.83
C ILE A 202 -18.08 -5.36 -5.38
N LYS A 203 -17.95 -6.31 -4.46
CA LYS A 203 -18.03 -6.07 -3.03
C LYS A 203 -16.64 -5.76 -2.46
N ILE A 204 -16.55 -4.72 -1.63
CA ILE A 204 -15.32 -4.27 -0.98
C ILE A 204 -15.61 -4.13 0.50
N PRO A 205 -14.78 -4.66 1.42
CA PRO A 205 -14.93 -4.40 2.85
C PRO A 205 -14.88 -2.89 3.14
N LYS A 206 -15.77 -2.42 4.00
CA LYS A 206 -15.80 -1.01 4.42
C LYS A 206 -14.53 -0.62 5.18
N THR A 207 -14.12 0.63 5.07
CA THR A 207 -13.01 1.17 5.88
C THR A 207 -13.30 1.10 7.38
N THR A 208 -14.57 1.18 7.79
CA THR A 208 -15.02 0.97 9.18
C THR A 208 -14.81 -0.46 9.68
N GLU A 209 -14.65 -1.42 8.79
CA GLU A 209 -14.34 -2.82 9.12
C GLU A 209 -12.83 -3.09 9.20
N GLY A 210 -11.98 -2.10 8.93
CA GLY A 210 -10.52 -2.18 9.02
C GLY A 210 -9.82 -2.26 7.65
N ALA A 211 -10.53 -2.03 6.55
CA ALA A 211 -9.92 -1.90 5.23
C ALA A 211 -9.05 -0.64 5.13
N TYR A 212 -7.97 -0.71 4.36
CA TYR A 212 -7.13 0.45 4.11
C TYR A 212 -7.83 1.48 3.22
N ILE A 213 -7.53 2.75 3.46
CA ILE A 213 -7.73 3.80 2.47
C ILE A 213 -6.58 3.66 1.47
N SER A 214 -6.89 3.56 0.19
CA SER A 214 -5.93 3.24 -0.86
C SER A 214 -6.20 4.10 -2.09
N PRO A 215 -5.31 5.05 -2.44
CA PRO A 215 -5.41 5.83 -3.67
C PRO A 215 -5.54 4.96 -4.92
N LEU A 216 -4.79 3.85 -4.99
CA LEU A 216 -4.86 2.91 -6.12
C LEU A 216 -6.27 2.31 -6.27
N LEU A 217 -6.85 1.84 -5.16
CA LEU A 217 -8.20 1.28 -5.14
C LEU A 217 -9.26 2.34 -5.47
N GLU A 218 -9.18 3.52 -4.86
CA GLU A 218 -10.16 4.59 -5.07
C GLU A 218 -10.18 5.06 -6.53
N ASN A 219 -9.01 5.18 -7.18
CA ASN A 219 -8.91 5.53 -8.58
C ASN A 219 -9.51 4.42 -9.47
N PHE A 220 -9.19 3.15 -9.21
CA PHE A 220 -9.77 2.01 -9.93
C PHE A 220 -11.29 1.95 -9.78
N VAL A 221 -11.81 2.07 -8.57
CA VAL A 221 -13.26 2.06 -8.29
C VAL A 221 -13.97 3.21 -9.00
N THR A 222 -13.37 4.39 -8.99
CA THR A 222 -13.88 5.56 -9.72
C THR A 222 -13.96 5.30 -11.23
N PHE A 223 -12.93 4.66 -11.80
CA PHE A 223 -12.91 4.26 -13.21
C PHE A 223 -14.03 3.25 -13.52
N ILE A 224 -14.17 2.20 -12.71
CA ILE A 224 -15.23 1.20 -12.86
C ILE A 224 -16.62 1.84 -12.86
N HIS A 225 -16.87 2.75 -11.92
CA HIS A 225 -18.14 3.46 -11.80
C HIS A 225 -18.42 4.38 -12.99
N LYS A 226 -17.44 5.21 -13.39
CA LYS A 226 -17.58 6.14 -14.54
C LYS A 226 -17.86 5.42 -15.84
N ASN A 227 -17.31 4.22 -16.03
CA ASN A 227 -17.46 3.44 -17.26
C ASN A 227 -18.57 2.38 -17.16
N ASN A 228 -19.35 2.33 -16.07
CA ASN A 228 -20.44 1.38 -15.85
C ASN A 228 -20.01 -0.09 -16.06
N LEU A 229 -18.78 -0.46 -15.64
CA LEU A 229 -18.25 -1.81 -15.86
C LEU A 229 -18.79 -2.82 -14.84
N ALA A 230 -19.08 -2.37 -13.62
CA ALA A 230 -19.71 -3.13 -12.54
C ALA A 230 -20.31 -2.19 -11.49
N GLN A 231 -21.19 -2.74 -10.65
CA GLN A 231 -21.70 -2.04 -9.48
C GLN A 231 -20.71 -2.19 -8.32
N ILE A 232 -20.30 -1.08 -7.71
CA ILE A 232 -19.46 -1.09 -6.52
C ILE A 232 -20.34 -1.10 -5.27
N GLN A 233 -20.03 -2.00 -4.33
CA GLN A 233 -20.73 -2.12 -3.06
C GLN A 233 -19.75 -2.24 -1.91
N GLU A 234 -19.65 -1.21 -1.08
CA GLU A 234 -19.00 -1.33 0.23
C GLU A 234 -19.87 -2.20 1.15
N SER A 235 -19.28 -3.22 1.74
CA SER A 235 -20.02 -4.27 2.45
C SER A 235 -19.37 -4.65 3.78
N GLU A 236 -20.20 -5.09 4.70
CA GLU A 236 -19.82 -5.78 5.92
C GLU A 236 -19.87 -7.29 5.61
N MET A 237 -18.71 -7.90 5.37
CA MET A 237 -18.62 -9.26 4.84
C MET A 237 -18.13 -10.23 5.90
N ILE A 238 -18.82 -11.34 6.09
CA ILE A 238 -18.31 -12.46 6.89
C ILE A 238 -17.44 -13.38 6.01
N ALA A 239 -16.56 -14.14 6.64
CA ALA A 239 -15.61 -15.01 5.93
C ALA A 239 -16.26 -15.96 4.91
N PHE A 240 -17.49 -16.44 5.17
CA PHE A 240 -18.21 -17.33 4.27
C PHE A 240 -18.61 -16.63 2.94
N GLU A 241 -18.82 -15.33 2.96
CA GLU A 241 -19.23 -14.60 1.76
C GLU A 241 -18.12 -14.51 0.72
N SER A 242 -16.84 -14.56 1.14
CA SER A 242 -15.72 -14.63 0.20
C SER A 242 -15.81 -15.86 -0.72
N GLN A 243 -16.46 -16.93 -0.25
CA GLN A 243 -16.65 -18.16 -1.00
C GLN A 243 -17.74 -18.07 -2.09
N LYS A 244 -18.51 -16.98 -2.14
CA LYS A 244 -19.55 -16.78 -3.18
C LYS A 244 -18.98 -16.11 -4.42
N ALA A 245 -17.89 -15.37 -4.29
CA ALA A 245 -17.28 -14.65 -5.40
C ALA A 245 -16.88 -15.58 -6.54
N GLU A 246 -16.95 -15.07 -7.77
CA GLU A 246 -16.45 -15.71 -8.99
C GLU A 246 -14.97 -15.41 -9.19
N GLU A 247 -14.58 -14.18 -8.88
CA GLU A 247 -13.21 -13.69 -8.96
C GLU A 247 -12.87 -12.86 -7.71
N VAL A 248 -11.61 -12.87 -7.31
CA VAL A 248 -11.09 -12.08 -6.19
C VAL A 248 -9.84 -11.36 -6.64
N LEU A 249 -9.79 -10.05 -6.37
CA LEU A 249 -8.64 -9.20 -6.64
C LEU A 249 -8.10 -8.64 -5.35
N LEU A 250 -6.77 -8.63 -5.20
CA LEU A 250 -6.07 -7.93 -4.16
C LEU A 250 -5.42 -6.68 -4.75
N MET A 251 -5.73 -5.51 -4.20
CA MET A 251 -5.12 -4.24 -4.57
C MET A 251 -4.34 -3.67 -3.39
N SER A 252 -3.06 -3.46 -3.61
CA SER A 252 -2.12 -2.98 -2.60
C SER A 252 -1.32 -1.79 -3.11
N ASP A 253 -1.39 -0.67 -2.39
CA ASP A 253 -0.51 0.47 -2.68
C ASP A 253 0.97 0.14 -2.46
N LEU A 254 1.26 -0.89 -1.65
CA LEU A 254 2.64 -1.30 -1.32
C LEU A 254 3.22 -2.33 -2.28
N LYS A 255 2.38 -3.17 -2.91
CA LYS A 255 2.83 -4.34 -3.66
C LYS A 255 2.29 -4.41 -5.09
N GLY A 256 1.24 -3.64 -5.42
CA GLY A 256 0.58 -3.67 -6.72
C GLY A 256 -0.71 -4.49 -6.72
N ILE A 257 -1.04 -5.10 -7.84
CA ILE A 257 -2.35 -5.73 -8.13
C ILE A 257 -2.17 -7.22 -8.36
N PHE A 258 -2.96 -8.06 -7.69
CA PHE A 258 -2.84 -9.51 -7.74
C PHE A 258 -4.18 -10.18 -7.93
N ALA A 259 -4.25 -11.16 -8.83
CA ALA A 259 -5.38 -12.06 -8.88
C ALA A 259 -5.27 -13.09 -7.76
N VAL A 260 -6.30 -13.18 -6.93
CA VAL A 260 -6.40 -14.25 -5.93
C VAL A 260 -7.06 -15.45 -6.60
N THR A 261 -6.28 -16.47 -6.89
CA THR A 261 -6.75 -17.66 -7.61
C THR A 261 -7.24 -18.76 -6.69
N LYS A 262 -6.91 -18.68 -5.39
CA LYS A 262 -7.36 -19.67 -4.42
C LYS A 262 -7.50 -19.08 -3.02
N ILE A 263 -8.61 -19.41 -2.36
CA ILE A 263 -8.84 -19.18 -0.93
C ILE A 263 -9.27 -20.53 -0.32
N ARG A 264 -8.44 -21.14 0.52
CA ARG A 264 -8.63 -22.51 1.05
C ARG A 264 -8.76 -23.53 -0.07
N ASN A 265 -9.96 -24.14 -0.16
CA ASN A 265 -10.26 -25.19 -1.12
C ASN A 265 -10.99 -24.66 -2.36
N LYS A 266 -11.28 -23.37 -2.44
CA LYS A 266 -11.97 -22.76 -3.56
C LYS A 266 -11.02 -22.04 -4.49
N SER A 267 -11.10 -22.39 -5.78
CA SER A 267 -10.42 -21.67 -6.86
C SER A 267 -11.32 -20.59 -7.45
N PHE A 268 -10.70 -19.50 -7.94
CA PHE A 268 -11.37 -18.35 -8.51
C PHE A 268 -10.85 -18.07 -9.91
N GLY A 269 -11.73 -17.50 -10.76
CA GLY A 269 -11.32 -16.91 -12.02
C GLY A 269 -10.59 -15.59 -11.85
N LYS A 270 -10.11 -15.04 -12.97
CA LYS A 270 -9.43 -13.71 -12.99
C LYS A 270 -9.70 -12.92 -14.28
N HIS A 271 -10.53 -13.46 -15.17
CA HIS A 271 -10.68 -12.94 -16.53
C HIS A 271 -11.34 -11.55 -16.56
N ARG A 272 -12.41 -11.36 -15.80
CA ARG A 272 -13.17 -10.10 -15.78
C ARG A 272 -12.38 -8.97 -15.12
N PHE A 273 -11.71 -9.26 -14.02
CA PHE A 273 -10.81 -8.26 -13.41
C PHE A 273 -9.64 -7.93 -14.35
N ALA A 274 -9.07 -8.91 -15.05
CA ALA A 274 -8.02 -8.66 -16.03
C ALA A 274 -8.49 -7.70 -17.14
N GLU A 275 -9.70 -7.90 -17.70
CA GLU A 275 -10.28 -7.00 -18.69
C GLU A 275 -10.52 -5.58 -18.13
N MET A 276 -11.01 -5.47 -16.89
CA MET A 276 -11.27 -4.19 -16.24
C MET A 276 -9.95 -3.42 -16.00
N ILE A 277 -8.91 -4.12 -15.53
CA ILE A 277 -7.58 -3.55 -15.29
C ILE A 277 -6.95 -3.07 -16.60
N GLU A 278 -7.02 -3.85 -17.68
CA GLU A 278 -6.48 -3.42 -18.98
C GLU A 278 -7.21 -2.18 -19.53
N LYS A 279 -8.52 -2.09 -19.38
CA LYS A 279 -9.27 -0.88 -19.74
C LYS A 279 -8.86 0.33 -18.89
N TRP A 280 -8.70 0.13 -17.59
CA TRP A 280 -8.26 1.17 -16.66
C TRP A 280 -6.84 1.65 -16.98
N LYS A 281 -5.92 0.72 -17.17
CA LYS A 281 -4.52 0.99 -17.57
C LYS A 281 -4.44 1.81 -18.86
N ASN A 282 -5.28 1.48 -19.85
CA ASN A 282 -5.32 2.19 -21.12
C ASN A 282 -5.87 3.61 -21.00
N SER A 283 -6.66 3.93 -19.96
CA SER A 283 -7.13 5.30 -19.72
C SER A 283 -6.02 6.27 -19.35
N PHE A 284 -4.92 5.79 -18.76
CA PHE A 284 -3.72 6.58 -18.47
C PHE A 284 -2.81 6.82 -19.68
N ALA A 285 -3.03 6.14 -20.79
CA ALA A 285 -2.25 6.37 -22.02
C ALA A 285 -2.82 7.52 -22.86
N GLN A 286 -4.01 8.02 -22.53
CA GLN A 286 -4.73 9.07 -23.25
C GLN A 286 -4.71 10.43 -22.54
N SER A 287 -4.15 10.50 -21.34
CA SER A 287 -3.94 11.71 -20.53
C SER A 287 -2.45 12.12 -20.58
#